data_51e4a4e5e4e395640d18d7a5d9d1f600
#
_entry.id   51e4a4e5e4e395640d18d7a5d9d1f600
#
_cell.length_a   1.000
_cell.length_b   1.000
_cell.length_c   1.000
_cell.angle_alpha   90.00
_cell.angle_beta   90.00
_cell.angle_gamma   90.00
#
_symmetry.space_group_name_H-M   'P 1'
#
loop_
_entity.id
_entity.type
_entity.pdbx_description
1 polymer ?
#
loop_
_entity_poly.entity_id
_entity_poly.type
_entity_poly.pdbx_seq_one_letter_code
_entity_poly.pdbx_strand_id
1 'polypeptide(L)'
;MAEAQYTYSDIERHPLQPFLPPNAQILMLGSFPPPKERWCMDFFYPNPQNDMWRIIGLVFFGDKTRFEVQRDFLKVQSNQVQSTKAGKKVFNRDEIVSFCEAKGIAIFDTAQAVIRLQSNAADEHLEIVEQTDIAALLQQIPSCHTLCCTGGKAAQTLAEILHCATPKVGEYTETDFADRTIRFWRMPSSSRAYPLSLDKKTASYRRMFEATKLL
;
A
#
# COMPACT_ATOMS: atom_id res chain seq x y z
N MET A 1 14.65 8.53 -31.82
CA MET A 1 13.52 8.57 -30.88
C MET A 1 13.73 9.81 -30.02
N ALA A 2 12.79 10.75 -30.00
CA ALA A 2 12.91 11.97 -29.21
C ALA A 2 12.77 11.59 -27.73
N GLU A 3 13.78 11.87 -26.92
CA GLU A 3 13.67 11.82 -25.45
C GLU A 3 12.60 12.84 -25.05
N ALA A 4 11.56 12.36 -24.39
CA ALA A 4 10.54 13.25 -23.84
C ALA A 4 11.21 14.09 -22.76
N GLN A 5 11.41 15.38 -23.01
CA GLN A 5 11.90 16.34 -22.02
C GLN A 5 10.77 16.61 -21.02
N TYR A 6 10.80 15.93 -19.88
CA TYR A 6 9.92 16.26 -18.76
C TYR A 6 10.39 17.52 -18.06
N THR A 7 9.45 18.38 -17.68
CA THR A 7 9.75 19.57 -16.89
C THR A 7 9.70 19.26 -15.41
N TYR A 8 10.36 20.05 -14.58
CA TYR A 8 10.36 19.89 -13.11
C TYR A 8 8.94 19.95 -12.51
N SER A 9 7.98 20.56 -13.23
CA SER A 9 6.57 20.64 -12.86
C SER A 9 5.78 19.31 -13.03
N ASP A 10 6.36 18.32 -13.73
CA ASP A 10 5.70 17.04 -13.98
C ASP A 10 6.02 15.99 -12.90
N ILE A 11 6.92 16.32 -11.95
CA ILE A 11 7.34 15.44 -10.88
C ILE A 11 6.33 15.51 -9.73
N GLU A 12 5.65 14.41 -9.49
CA GLU A 12 4.80 14.22 -8.30
C GLU A 12 5.64 13.66 -7.15
N ARG A 13 5.68 14.39 -6.01
CA ARG A 13 6.30 13.90 -4.77
C ARG A 13 5.31 13.17 -3.91
N HIS A 14 5.81 12.18 -3.15
CA HIS A 14 4.95 11.36 -2.28
C HIS A 14 4.22 12.24 -1.25
N PRO A 15 2.87 12.21 -1.24
CA PRO A 15 2.07 13.14 -0.42
C PRO A 15 1.92 12.73 1.05
N LEU A 16 2.29 11.49 1.39
CA LEU A 16 2.21 10.95 2.75
C LEU A 16 3.61 10.76 3.33
N GLN A 17 3.71 10.86 4.65
CA GLN A 17 4.90 10.42 5.39
C GLN A 17 4.85 8.91 5.61
N PRO A 18 6.00 8.21 5.74
CA PRO A 18 6.05 6.81 6.10
C PRO A 18 5.31 6.55 7.42
N PHE A 19 4.50 5.51 7.45
CA PHE A 19 3.86 5.04 8.68
C PHE A 19 4.71 3.91 9.27
N LEU A 20 5.42 4.20 10.36
CA LEU A 20 6.45 3.34 10.95
C LEU A 20 6.20 3.12 12.45
N PRO A 21 5.25 2.27 12.85
CA PRO A 21 5.08 1.92 14.25
C PRO A 21 6.38 1.33 14.83
N PRO A 22 6.80 1.70 16.05
CA PRO A 22 8.11 1.29 16.59
C PRO A 22 8.24 -0.22 16.80
N ASN A 23 7.12 -0.93 16.92
CA ASN A 23 7.04 -2.39 17.02
C ASN A 23 6.91 -3.10 15.65
N ALA A 24 7.11 -2.40 14.53
CA ALA A 24 6.90 -2.95 13.21
C ALA A 24 7.80 -4.17 12.94
N GLN A 25 7.20 -5.26 12.48
CA GLN A 25 7.84 -6.50 12.07
C GLN A 25 7.81 -6.69 10.55
N ILE A 26 6.89 -6.01 9.88
CA ILE A 26 6.72 -6.01 8.43
C ILE A 26 6.56 -4.57 7.93
N LEU A 27 7.22 -4.26 6.80
CA LEU A 27 6.99 -3.05 6.02
C LEU A 27 6.30 -3.41 4.70
N MET A 28 5.05 -2.98 4.55
CA MET A 28 4.28 -3.16 3.31
C MET A 28 4.55 -1.98 2.38
N LEU A 29 4.88 -2.29 1.12
CA LEU A 29 5.30 -1.32 0.12
C LEU A 29 4.41 -1.42 -1.12
N GLY A 30 3.75 -0.32 -1.48
CA GLY A 30 3.16 -0.12 -2.80
C GLY A 30 4.18 0.48 -3.77
N SER A 31 3.72 0.89 -4.93
CA SER A 31 4.52 1.63 -5.92
C SER A 31 4.51 3.12 -5.66
N PHE A 32 3.32 3.72 -5.70
CA PHE A 32 3.02 5.12 -5.45
C PHE A 32 1.51 5.33 -5.32
N PRO A 33 1.02 6.32 -4.53
CA PRO A 33 -0.40 6.52 -4.35
C PRO A 33 -1.12 6.90 -5.65
N PRO A 34 -2.41 6.55 -5.82
CA PRO A 34 -3.22 7.06 -6.93
C PRO A 34 -3.45 8.58 -6.79
N PRO A 35 -3.91 9.26 -7.85
CA PRO A 35 -4.30 10.67 -7.78
C PRO A 35 -5.32 10.95 -6.65
N LYS A 36 -5.21 12.11 -6.00
CA LYS A 36 -5.99 12.45 -4.79
C LYS A 36 -7.52 12.40 -4.98
N GLU A 37 -8.01 12.60 -6.18
CA GLU A 37 -9.43 12.53 -6.53
C GLU A 37 -10.02 11.12 -6.32
N ARG A 38 -9.16 10.11 -6.25
CA ARG A 38 -9.54 8.71 -5.98
C ARG A 38 -9.48 8.33 -4.51
N TRP A 39 -9.07 9.24 -3.63
CA TRP A 39 -8.91 8.96 -2.20
C TRP A 39 -10.23 9.08 -1.45
N CYS A 40 -10.48 8.15 -0.55
CA CYS A 40 -11.57 8.23 0.42
C CYS A 40 -11.08 8.51 1.85
N MET A 41 -9.76 8.47 2.07
CA MET A 41 -9.09 8.77 3.34
C MET A 41 -7.66 9.25 3.09
N ASP A 42 -7.09 10.00 4.03
CA ASP A 42 -5.67 10.42 4.01
C ASP A 42 -4.79 9.37 4.70
N PHE A 43 -4.62 8.22 4.04
CA PHE A 43 -3.76 7.12 4.46
C PHE A 43 -3.45 6.22 3.26
N PHE A 44 -2.67 5.16 3.44
CA PHE A 44 -2.26 4.23 2.38
C PHE A 44 -3.44 3.40 1.85
N TYR A 45 -3.33 2.99 0.57
CA TYR A 45 -4.41 2.29 -0.16
C TYR A 45 -5.77 3.01 -0.07
N PRO A 46 -5.80 4.32 -0.36
CA PRO A 46 -6.96 5.19 -0.10
C PRO A 46 -8.11 4.97 -1.08
N ASN A 47 -7.88 4.32 -2.21
CA ASN A 47 -8.88 4.15 -3.25
C ASN A 47 -9.84 3.00 -2.90
N PRO A 48 -11.18 3.24 -2.83
CA PRO A 48 -12.17 2.17 -2.61
C PRO A 48 -12.18 1.05 -3.68
N GLN A 49 -11.57 1.29 -4.85
CA GLN A 49 -11.35 0.29 -5.89
C GLN A 49 -10.11 -0.59 -5.62
N ASN A 50 -9.38 -0.35 -4.54
CA ASN A 50 -8.31 -1.21 -4.07
C ASN A 50 -8.85 -2.12 -2.95
N ASP A 51 -8.47 -3.40 -2.97
CA ASP A 51 -8.99 -4.40 -2.03
C ASP A 51 -8.10 -4.61 -0.80
N MET A 52 -7.01 -3.83 -0.61
CA MET A 52 -6.07 -4.07 0.49
C MET A 52 -6.77 -4.20 1.84
N TRP A 53 -7.59 -3.23 2.22
CA TRP A 53 -8.25 -3.25 3.53
C TRP A 53 -9.34 -4.32 3.64
N ARG A 54 -9.89 -4.80 2.50
CA ARG A 54 -10.78 -5.98 2.46
C ARG A 54 -10.01 -7.27 2.65
N ILE A 55 -8.84 -7.39 2.03
CA ILE A 55 -7.91 -8.53 2.21
C ILE A 55 -7.50 -8.61 3.67
N ILE A 56 -7.04 -7.52 4.26
CA ILE A 56 -6.65 -7.45 5.67
C ILE A 56 -7.84 -7.81 6.59
N GLY A 57 -9.03 -7.27 6.33
CA GLY A 57 -10.24 -7.60 7.07
C GLY A 57 -10.56 -9.10 7.03
N LEU A 58 -10.48 -9.74 5.84
CA LEU A 58 -10.69 -11.18 5.70
C LEU A 58 -9.58 -12.01 6.37
N VAL A 59 -8.33 -11.58 6.28
CA VAL A 59 -7.19 -12.32 6.85
C VAL A 59 -7.27 -12.36 8.37
N PHE A 60 -7.48 -11.21 9.01
CA PHE A 60 -7.38 -11.08 10.47
C PHE A 60 -8.71 -11.26 11.21
N PHE A 61 -9.84 -10.99 10.55
CA PHE A 61 -11.15 -10.96 11.19
C PHE A 61 -12.21 -11.84 10.50
N GLY A 62 -11.92 -12.39 9.33
CA GLY A 62 -12.92 -13.12 8.53
C GLY A 62 -14.00 -12.22 7.92
N ASP A 63 -13.84 -10.92 7.99
CA ASP A 63 -14.83 -9.92 7.54
C ASP A 63 -14.21 -8.90 6.57
N LYS A 64 -14.63 -8.96 5.29
CA LYS A 64 -14.19 -8.01 4.25
C LYS A 64 -14.62 -6.57 4.49
N THR A 65 -15.63 -6.35 5.33
CA THR A 65 -16.20 -5.03 5.62
C THR A 65 -15.65 -4.40 6.88
N ARG A 66 -14.75 -5.11 7.59
CA ARG A 66 -14.20 -4.72 8.90
C ARG A 66 -13.75 -3.27 9.00
N PHE A 67 -13.14 -2.76 7.93
CA PHE A 67 -12.62 -1.39 7.86
C PHE A 67 -13.49 -0.47 7.01
N GLU A 68 -14.69 -0.89 6.57
CA GLU A 68 -15.61 -0.06 5.81
C GLU A 68 -16.61 0.64 6.74
N VAL A 69 -16.85 1.93 6.49
CA VAL A 69 -17.89 2.72 7.15
C VAL A 69 -18.74 3.44 6.12
N GLN A 70 -19.99 3.73 6.46
CA GLN A 70 -20.82 4.60 5.66
C GLN A 70 -20.49 6.05 6.02
N ARG A 71 -20.12 6.84 5.02
CA ARG A 71 -19.98 8.28 5.19
C ARG A 71 -21.37 8.91 5.03
N ASP A 72 -22.04 9.18 6.14
CA ASP A 72 -23.24 9.98 6.14
C ASP A 72 -22.85 11.43 5.78
N PHE A 73 -23.22 11.87 4.59
CA PHE A 73 -23.10 13.27 4.22
C PHE A 73 -24.22 14.05 4.94
N LEU A 74 -23.99 14.39 6.21
CA LEU A 74 -24.74 15.43 6.87
C LEU A 74 -24.35 16.76 6.25
N LYS A 75 -25.04 17.18 5.21
CA LYS A 75 -25.05 18.59 4.81
C LYS A 75 -25.86 19.36 5.86
N VAL A 76 -25.16 19.92 6.83
CA VAL A 76 -25.71 20.97 7.67
C VAL A 76 -25.81 22.25 6.81
N GLN A 77 -26.89 22.41 6.11
CA GLN A 77 -27.37 23.71 5.61
C GLN A 77 -28.74 23.98 6.23
N SER A 78 -28.74 25.01 7.09
CA SER A 78 -29.93 25.71 7.58
C SER A 78 -31.20 24.86 7.83
N ASN A 79 -31.31 24.38 9.08
CA ASN A 79 -32.57 23.94 9.74
C ASN A 79 -33.47 22.91 9.05
N GLN A 80 -33.02 22.15 8.05
CA GLN A 80 -33.75 20.99 7.53
C GLN A 80 -32.78 19.81 7.29
N VAL A 81 -32.95 18.73 8.05
CA VAL A 81 -32.28 17.44 7.84
C VAL A 81 -32.98 16.74 6.67
N GLN A 82 -32.44 16.85 5.47
CA GLN A 82 -32.84 15.98 4.36
C GLN A 82 -31.84 14.85 4.23
N SER A 83 -32.28 13.63 4.53
CA SER A 83 -31.58 12.37 4.24
C SER A 83 -31.48 12.20 2.72
N THR A 84 -30.28 12.41 2.15
CA THR A 84 -30.04 12.18 0.73
C THR A 84 -29.14 11.01 0.54
N LYS A 85 -29.69 9.93 -0.05
CA LYS A 85 -29.03 8.71 -0.63
C LYS A 85 -28.05 8.00 0.29
N ALA A 86 -28.16 6.66 0.35
CA ALA A 86 -27.24 5.76 1.07
C ALA A 86 -25.78 6.21 0.93
N GLY A 87 -25.15 6.54 2.05
CA GLY A 87 -23.80 7.11 2.11
C GLY A 87 -22.78 6.25 1.34
N LYS A 88 -21.84 6.90 0.67
CA LYS A 88 -20.77 6.21 -0.04
C LYS A 88 -19.90 5.45 0.96
N LYS A 89 -19.70 4.15 0.76
CA LYS A 89 -18.77 3.36 1.57
C LYS A 89 -17.35 3.89 1.42
N VAL A 90 -16.71 4.17 2.53
CA VAL A 90 -15.32 4.63 2.65
C VAL A 90 -14.59 3.77 3.69
N PHE A 91 -13.26 3.86 3.76
CA PHE A 91 -12.49 3.19 4.79
C PHE A 91 -12.39 4.02 6.07
N ASN A 92 -12.43 3.34 7.22
CA ASN A 92 -12.23 3.92 8.54
C ASN A 92 -10.71 4.03 8.83
N ARG A 93 -10.15 5.21 8.54
CA ARG A 93 -8.73 5.48 8.70
C ARG A 93 -8.23 5.20 10.12
N ASP A 94 -8.94 5.68 11.14
CA ASP A 94 -8.46 5.61 12.53
C ASP A 94 -8.42 4.17 13.04
N GLU A 95 -9.39 3.35 12.64
CA GLU A 95 -9.40 1.94 12.95
C GLU A 95 -8.29 1.17 12.24
N ILE A 96 -8.01 1.52 10.97
CA ILE A 96 -6.91 0.97 10.19
C ILE A 96 -5.57 1.31 10.85
N VAL A 97 -5.34 2.57 11.22
CA VAL A 97 -4.12 3.02 11.89
C VAL A 97 -3.92 2.26 13.20
N SER A 98 -4.95 2.24 14.07
CA SER A 98 -4.89 1.51 15.35
C SER A 98 -4.60 0.02 15.17
N PHE A 99 -5.18 -0.60 14.13
CA PHE A 99 -4.91 -2.00 13.80
C PHE A 99 -3.45 -2.21 13.37
N CYS A 100 -2.94 -1.36 12.49
CA CYS A 100 -1.56 -1.46 12.00
C CYS A 100 -0.54 -1.25 13.14
N GLU A 101 -0.78 -0.28 14.04
CA GLU A 101 0.02 -0.06 15.24
C GLU A 101 0.03 -1.29 16.15
N ALA A 102 -1.15 -1.82 16.46
CA ALA A 102 -1.28 -2.99 17.33
C ALA A 102 -0.61 -4.25 16.76
N LYS A 103 -0.63 -4.41 15.43
CA LYS A 103 -0.06 -5.57 14.72
C LYS A 103 1.39 -5.40 14.31
N GLY A 104 1.99 -4.22 14.47
CA GLY A 104 3.36 -3.97 14.02
C GLY A 104 3.49 -4.00 12.49
N ILE A 105 2.54 -3.40 11.77
CA ILE A 105 2.54 -3.28 10.32
C ILE A 105 2.93 -1.86 9.94
N ALA A 106 4.12 -1.68 9.39
CA ALA A 106 4.57 -0.43 8.76
C ALA A 106 4.12 -0.38 7.30
N ILE A 107 3.90 0.82 6.77
CA ILE A 107 3.45 1.02 5.39
C ILE A 107 4.14 2.22 4.76
N PHE A 108 4.61 2.05 3.54
CA PHE A 108 5.05 3.12 2.66
C PHE A 108 4.96 2.67 1.18
N ASP A 109 5.61 3.38 0.27
CA ASP A 109 5.71 3.05 -1.14
C ASP A 109 7.19 3.01 -1.58
N THR A 110 7.50 2.29 -2.67
CA THR A 110 8.88 2.14 -3.16
C THR A 110 9.40 3.37 -3.90
N ALA A 111 8.51 4.30 -4.29
CA ALA A 111 8.87 5.54 -4.94
C ALA A 111 8.59 6.75 -4.06
N GLN A 112 9.57 7.66 -3.96
CA GLN A 112 9.48 8.96 -3.29
C GLN A 112 9.01 10.06 -4.25
N ALA A 113 9.36 9.95 -5.53
CA ALA A 113 8.89 10.84 -6.57
C ALA A 113 8.74 10.11 -7.91
N VAL A 114 7.71 10.49 -8.66
CA VAL A 114 7.36 9.88 -9.96
C VAL A 114 6.95 10.92 -10.99
N ILE A 115 7.02 10.54 -12.27
CA ILE A 115 6.31 11.19 -13.37
C ILE A 115 5.19 10.27 -13.80
N ARG A 116 3.96 10.79 -13.89
CA ARG A 116 2.80 10.05 -14.33
C ARG A 116 2.58 10.27 -15.81
N LEU A 117 2.94 9.28 -16.63
CA LEU A 117 2.90 9.37 -18.10
C LEU A 117 1.46 9.44 -18.65
N GLN A 118 0.47 9.01 -17.89
CA GLN A 118 -0.95 9.10 -18.23
C GLN A 118 -1.75 9.47 -16.98
N SER A 119 -2.86 10.18 -17.16
CA SER A 119 -3.75 10.60 -16.06
C SER A 119 -4.55 9.45 -15.43
N ASN A 120 -3.94 8.27 -15.28
CA ASN A 120 -4.56 7.10 -14.67
C ASN A 120 -3.73 6.60 -13.47
N ALA A 121 -4.23 5.61 -12.74
CA ALA A 121 -3.57 5.04 -11.56
C ALA A 121 -2.86 3.71 -11.85
N ALA A 122 -2.58 3.40 -13.12
CA ALA A 122 -1.90 2.17 -13.48
C ALA A 122 -0.39 2.32 -13.29
N ASP A 123 0.20 1.38 -12.55
CA ASP A 123 1.64 1.38 -12.22
C ASP A 123 2.55 1.33 -13.45
N GLU A 124 2.08 0.78 -14.57
CA GLU A 124 2.82 0.70 -15.84
C GLU A 124 3.12 2.07 -16.45
N HIS A 125 2.34 3.09 -16.07
CA HIS A 125 2.50 4.47 -16.54
C HIS A 125 3.19 5.37 -15.50
N LEU A 126 3.81 4.80 -14.48
CA LEU A 126 4.65 5.50 -13.52
C LEU A 126 6.12 5.36 -13.90
N GLU A 127 6.78 6.49 -14.15
CA GLU A 127 8.23 6.59 -14.21
C GLU A 127 8.75 7.02 -12.84
N ILE A 128 9.61 6.20 -12.23
CA ILE A 128 10.17 6.48 -10.89
C ILE A 128 11.36 7.42 -11.08
N VAL A 129 11.26 8.63 -10.55
CA VAL A 129 12.31 9.65 -10.57
C VAL A 129 13.20 9.53 -9.35
N GLU A 130 12.60 9.18 -8.19
CA GLU A 130 13.31 9.05 -6.92
C GLU A 130 12.77 7.82 -6.18
N GLN A 131 13.65 6.87 -5.89
CA GLN A 131 13.31 5.70 -5.09
C GLN A 131 13.29 6.07 -3.60
N THR A 132 12.49 5.35 -2.83
CA THR A 132 12.47 5.47 -1.37
C THR A 132 13.76 4.92 -0.76
N ASP A 133 14.36 5.64 0.18
CA ASP A 133 15.48 5.14 0.99
C ASP A 133 14.96 4.11 2.01
N ILE A 134 14.92 2.86 1.58
CA ILE A 134 14.45 1.73 2.40
C ILE A 134 15.39 1.49 3.59
N ALA A 135 16.70 1.75 3.45
CA ALA A 135 17.65 1.59 4.53
C ALA A 135 17.35 2.58 5.67
N ALA A 136 17.08 3.86 5.34
CA ALA A 136 16.70 4.87 6.33
C ALA A 136 15.36 4.55 7.03
N LEU A 137 14.38 3.95 6.32
CA LEU A 137 13.13 3.48 6.94
C LEU A 137 13.41 2.34 7.92
N LEU A 138 14.21 1.35 7.53
CA LEU A 138 14.53 0.20 8.36
C LEU A 138 15.31 0.58 9.63
N GLN A 139 16.13 1.63 9.60
CA GLN A 139 16.80 2.14 10.81
C GLN A 139 15.80 2.62 11.88
N GLN A 140 14.63 3.13 11.47
CA GLN A 140 13.58 3.61 12.38
C GLN A 140 12.72 2.46 12.94
N ILE A 141 12.73 1.29 12.32
CA ILE A 141 11.97 0.10 12.72
C ILE A 141 12.91 -1.12 12.85
N PRO A 142 13.77 -1.17 13.87
CA PRO A 142 14.84 -2.17 13.98
C PRO A 142 14.35 -3.62 14.07
N SER A 143 13.13 -3.85 14.51
CA SER A 143 12.51 -5.19 14.58
C SER A 143 11.95 -5.68 13.23
N CYS A 144 11.95 -4.85 12.19
CA CYS A 144 11.43 -5.21 10.88
C CYS A 144 12.45 -6.01 10.09
N HIS A 145 12.12 -7.27 9.80
CA HIS A 145 12.90 -8.19 8.97
C HIS A 145 12.12 -8.69 7.75
N THR A 146 10.92 -8.17 7.53
CA THR A 146 10.07 -8.56 6.39
C THR A 146 9.67 -7.33 5.59
N LEU A 147 9.97 -7.36 4.28
CA LEU A 147 9.47 -6.39 3.31
C LEU A 147 8.46 -7.08 2.41
N CYS A 148 7.31 -6.46 2.19
CA CYS A 148 6.21 -7.01 1.40
C CYS A 148 5.81 -6.03 0.31
N CYS A 149 6.06 -6.36 -0.96
CA CYS A 149 5.58 -5.58 -2.08
C CYS A 149 4.20 -6.04 -2.57
N THR A 150 3.32 -5.08 -2.85
CA THR A 150 1.95 -5.31 -3.30
C THR A 150 1.80 -4.92 -4.77
N GLY A 151 2.23 -5.81 -5.66
CA GLY A 151 2.19 -5.61 -7.12
C GLY A 151 3.55 -5.75 -7.80
N GLY A 152 3.52 -5.70 -9.13
CA GLY A 152 4.71 -5.97 -9.96
C GLY A 152 5.72 -4.82 -9.93
N LYS A 153 5.27 -3.57 -10.11
CA LYS A 153 6.14 -2.39 -10.15
C LYS A 153 6.90 -2.21 -8.83
N ALA A 154 6.17 -2.24 -7.70
CA ALA A 154 6.78 -2.16 -6.38
C ALA A 154 7.81 -3.27 -6.13
N ALA A 155 7.49 -4.51 -6.54
CA ALA A 155 8.40 -5.63 -6.37
C ALA A 155 9.66 -5.52 -7.22
N GLN A 156 9.53 -5.02 -8.45
CA GLN A 156 10.69 -4.79 -9.31
C GLN A 156 11.60 -3.69 -8.74
N THR A 157 11.02 -2.56 -8.33
CA THR A 157 11.76 -1.45 -7.73
C THR A 157 12.45 -1.89 -6.43
N LEU A 158 11.77 -2.64 -5.57
CA LEU A 158 12.41 -3.13 -4.34
C LEU A 158 13.54 -4.13 -4.64
N ALA A 159 13.39 -5.01 -5.64
CA ALA A 159 14.44 -5.92 -6.04
C ALA A 159 15.71 -5.18 -6.52
N GLU A 160 15.53 -4.07 -7.24
CA GLU A 160 16.62 -3.18 -7.65
C GLU A 160 17.31 -2.55 -6.43
N ILE A 161 16.55 -2.01 -5.46
CA ILE A 161 17.07 -1.42 -4.22
C ILE A 161 17.84 -2.47 -3.39
N LEU A 162 17.31 -3.68 -3.28
CA LEU A 162 17.90 -4.77 -2.49
C LEU A 162 19.02 -5.53 -3.23
N HIS A 163 19.26 -5.24 -4.50
CA HIS A 163 20.19 -5.95 -5.39
C HIS A 163 19.96 -7.47 -5.42
N CYS A 164 18.71 -7.90 -5.48
CA CYS A 164 18.33 -9.31 -5.50
C CYS A 164 17.31 -9.64 -6.60
N ALA A 165 17.10 -10.95 -6.82
CA ALA A 165 16.08 -11.40 -7.77
C ALA A 165 14.66 -11.11 -7.25
N THR A 166 13.77 -10.67 -8.15
CA THR A 166 12.34 -10.49 -7.82
C THR A 166 11.68 -11.85 -7.57
N PRO A 167 11.06 -12.10 -6.41
CA PRO A 167 10.37 -13.35 -6.13
C PRO A 167 9.17 -13.59 -7.08
N LYS A 168 8.74 -14.84 -7.20
CA LYS A 168 7.45 -15.14 -7.83
C LYS A 168 6.29 -14.63 -6.98
N VAL A 169 5.15 -14.38 -7.61
CA VAL A 169 3.95 -13.88 -6.90
C VAL A 169 3.50 -14.89 -5.84
N GLY A 170 3.37 -14.42 -4.59
CA GLY A 170 3.01 -15.23 -3.43
C GLY A 170 4.18 -15.97 -2.79
N GLU A 171 5.41 -15.70 -3.22
CA GLU A 171 6.65 -16.26 -2.68
C GLU A 171 7.57 -15.17 -2.12
N TYR A 172 8.63 -15.57 -1.46
CA TYR A 172 9.66 -14.67 -0.94
C TYR A 172 11.07 -15.14 -1.34
N THR A 173 12.03 -14.23 -1.22
CA THR A 173 13.46 -14.51 -1.20
C THR A 173 14.08 -13.91 0.06
N GLU A 174 15.22 -14.43 0.49
CA GLU A 174 16.01 -13.83 1.58
C GLU A 174 17.24 -13.16 0.98
N THR A 175 17.58 -11.99 1.50
CA THR A 175 18.75 -11.21 1.10
C THR A 175 19.27 -10.41 2.28
N ASP A 176 20.55 -10.12 2.32
CA ASP A 176 21.12 -9.23 3.33
C ASP A 176 21.05 -7.79 2.85
N PHE A 177 20.49 -6.92 3.69
CA PHE A 177 20.35 -5.51 3.39
C PHE A 177 20.28 -4.68 4.69
N ALA A 178 20.94 -3.54 4.74
CA ALA A 178 20.99 -2.65 5.90
C ALA A 178 21.35 -3.39 7.22
N ASP A 179 22.43 -4.18 7.17
CA ASP A 179 23.00 -4.96 8.28
C ASP A 179 22.07 -6.01 8.90
N ARG A 180 21.12 -6.51 8.13
CA ARG A 180 20.19 -7.57 8.56
C ARG A 180 19.75 -8.46 7.41
N THR A 181 19.38 -9.69 7.72
CA THR A 181 18.71 -10.57 6.75
C THR A 181 17.25 -10.16 6.60
N ILE A 182 16.86 -9.82 5.39
CA ILE A 182 15.51 -9.40 5.01
C ILE A 182 14.81 -10.52 4.25
N ARG A 183 13.58 -10.80 4.63
CA ARG A 183 12.66 -11.64 3.88
C ARG A 183 11.78 -10.76 2.98
N PHE A 184 12.05 -10.79 1.68
CA PHE A 184 11.33 -10.01 0.68
C PHE A 184 10.20 -10.83 0.05
N TRP A 185 8.95 -10.48 0.34
CA TRP A 185 7.75 -11.07 -0.23
C TRP A 185 7.23 -10.27 -1.42
N ARG A 186 6.86 -10.96 -2.51
CA ARG A 186 6.09 -10.38 -3.59
C ARG A 186 4.65 -10.88 -3.54
N MET A 187 3.71 -10.01 -3.17
CA MET A 187 2.30 -10.35 -3.09
C MET A 187 1.55 -9.99 -4.39
N PRO A 188 0.43 -10.66 -4.69
CA PRO A 188 -0.42 -10.22 -5.79
C PRO A 188 -0.90 -8.78 -5.53
N SER A 189 -1.07 -8.00 -6.60
CA SER A 189 -1.61 -6.65 -6.48
C SER A 189 -2.98 -6.67 -5.81
N SER A 190 -3.18 -5.76 -4.87
CA SER A 190 -4.48 -5.53 -4.22
C SER A 190 -5.47 -4.76 -5.10
N SER A 191 -5.04 -4.20 -6.22
CA SER A 191 -5.91 -3.53 -7.18
C SER A 191 -6.98 -4.47 -7.72
N ARG A 192 -8.22 -4.01 -7.88
CA ARG A 192 -9.30 -4.77 -8.52
C ARG A 192 -9.05 -5.04 -10.01
N ALA A 193 -8.22 -4.21 -10.65
CA ALA A 193 -7.81 -4.45 -12.03
C ALA A 193 -6.89 -5.68 -12.19
N TYR A 194 -6.23 -6.12 -11.11
CA TYR A 194 -5.40 -7.33 -11.15
C TYR A 194 -6.27 -8.59 -11.28
N PRO A 195 -6.02 -9.47 -12.28
CA PRO A 195 -6.91 -10.57 -12.64
C PRO A 195 -6.82 -11.76 -11.66
N LEU A 196 -7.08 -11.52 -10.38
CA LEU A 196 -7.13 -12.53 -9.32
C LEU A 196 -8.30 -12.22 -8.39
N SER A 197 -9.10 -13.25 -8.04
CA SER A 197 -10.24 -13.07 -7.13
C SER A 197 -9.79 -12.64 -5.73
N LEU A 198 -10.69 -11.97 -5.01
CA LEU A 198 -10.44 -11.51 -3.63
C LEU A 198 -10.02 -12.67 -2.72
N ASP A 199 -10.68 -13.85 -2.84
CA ASP A 199 -10.37 -15.03 -2.03
C ASP A 199 -8.94 -15.55 -2.28
N LYS A 200 -8.52 -15.61 -3.55
CA LYS A 200 -7.16 -16.03 -3.91
C LYS A 200 -6.11 -15.03 -3.44
N LYS A 201 -6.38 -13.73 -3.54
CA LYS A 201 -5.54 -12.69 -2.95
C LYS A 201 -5.45 -12.90 -1.43
N THR A 202 -6.60 -13.03 -0.75
CA THR A 202 -6.67 -13.25 0.70
C THR A 202 -5.85 -14.47 1.14
N ALA A 203 -5.98 -15.60 0.44
CA ALA A 203 -5.21 -16.80 0.73
C ALA A 203 -3.69 -16.59 0.61
N SER A 204 -3.24 -15.83 -0.40
CA SER A 204 -1.81 -15.48 -0.53
C SER A 204 -1.33 -14.61 0.64
N TYR A 205 -2.07 -13.55 0.98
CA TYR A 205 -1.69 -12.65 2.08
C TYR A 205 -1.74 -13.36 3.43
N ARG A 206 -2.71 -14.26 3.65
CA ARG A 206 -2.79 -15.08 4.87
C ARG A 206 -1.51 -15.89 5.08
N ARG A 207 -1.05 -16.61 4.05
CA ARG A 207 0.21 -17.41 4.12
C ARG A 207 1.41 -16.53 4.49
N MET A 208 1.51 -15.32 3.95
CA MET A 208 2.59 -14.40 4.30
C MET A 208 2.49 -13.98 5.77
N PHE A 209 1.31 -13.57 6.26
CA PHE A 209 1.14 -13.16 7.64
C PHE A 209 1.33 -14.31 8.63
N GLU A 210 0.97 -15.54 8.30
CA GLU A 210 1.28 -16.75 9.07
C GLU A 210 2.80 -16.98 9.13
N ALA A 211 3.49 -16.89 8.00
CA ALA A 211 4.94 -17.06 7.92
C ALA A 211 5.72 -15.99 8.70
N THR A 212 5.15 -14.80 8.86
CA THR A 212 5.71 -13.68 9.66
C THR A 212 5.27 -13.68 11.11
N LYS A 213 4.43 -14.64 11.54
CA LYS A 213 3.88 -14.77 12.90
C LYS A 213 3.07 -13.55 13.35
N LEU A 214 2.38 -12.87 12.44
CA LEU A 214 1.50 -11.74 12.71
C LEU A 214 0.02 -12.14 12.84
N LEU A 215 -0.30 -13.39 12.47
CA LEU A 215 -1.62 -13.99 12.64
C LEU A 215 -1.70 -14.74 13.95
#